data_d7065864b52447b81a8854e371515016
#
_entry.id   d7065864b52447b81a8854e371515016
#
_cell.length_a   1.000
_cell.length_b   1.000
_cell.length_c   1.000
_cell.angle_alpha   90.00
_cell.angle_beta   90.00
_cell.angle_gamma   90.00
#
_symmetry.space_group_name_H-M   'P 1'
#
loop_
_entity.id
_entity.type
_entity.pdbx_description
1 polymer ?
#
loop_
_entity_poly.entity_id
_entity_poly.type
_entity_poly.pdbx_seq_one_letter_code
_entity_poly.pdbx_strand_id
1 'polypeptide(L)'
;NTPGVDGVNKTMLQARLAVELQILRDELLSGHYQPLPARRVYIPKSNGKLRPLGIPALRDRIVQRAMLMAMELIWESDFHTLSYGFRPERSVHHAIRTVKLQLTDCGETRGRWVIEGDLSSYFDTVHHRLLMKAVRRRISDARFMTLLWKTIKAGHIDVGLFRAASEGVPQGGVISPLLSNIMLNEFDQYLHERYLSGKA
;
A
#
# COMPACT_ATOMS: atom_id res chain seq x y z
N ASN A 1 0.86 4.77 18.75
CA ASN A 1 0.04 4.14 19.82
C ASN A 1 -1.45 4.48 19.72
N THR A 2 -1.90 5.03 18.62
CA THR A 2 -3.29 5.44 18.41
C THR A 2 -4.16 4.21 18.16
N PRO A 3 -5.22 3.98 18.96
CA PRO A 3 -6.12 2.83 18.81
C PRO A 3 -6.97 2.93 17.53
N GLY A 4 -7.42 1.78 17.04
CA GLY A 4 -8.42 1.67 15.99
C GLY A 4 -9.83 1.98 16.49
N VAL A 5 -10.83 1.41 15.81
CA VAL A 5 -12.25 1.52 16.20
C VAL A 5 -12.58 0.74 17.48
N ASP A 6 -11.79 -0.28 17.80
CA ASP A 6 -11.92 -1.14 18.96
C ASP A 6 -11.41 -0.50 20.26
N GLY A 7 -10.78 0.67 20.19
CA GLY A 7 -10.20 1.36 21.34
C GLY A 7 -8.97 0.68 21.96
N VAL A 8 -8.51 -0.45 21.40
CA VAL A 8 -7.37 -1.21 21.95
C VAL A 8 -6.07 -0.48 21.64
N ASN A 9 -5.34 -0.11 22.70
CA ASN A 9 -4.02 0.49 22.61
C ASN A 9 -2.88 -0.54 22.78
N LYS A 10 -1.63 -0.10 22.58
CA LYS A 10 -0.45 -0.96 22.64
C LYS A 10 -0.31 -1.66 23.99
N THR A 11 -0.52 -0.96 25.10
CA THR A 11 -0.38 -1.51 26.45
C THR A 11 -1.40 -2.62 26.71
N MET A 12 -2.66 -2.39 26.32
CA MET A 12 -3.74 -3.38 26.44
C MET A 12 -3.45 -4.63 25.61
N LEU A 13 -2.94 -4.46 24.38
CA LEU A 13 -2.59 -5.58 23.52
C LEU A 13 -1.39 -6.36 24.10
N GLN A 14 -0.35 -5.67 24.57
CA GLN A 14 0.83 -6.31 25.16
C GLN A 14 0.52 -7.17 26.37
N ALA A 15 -0.44 -6.75 27.22
CA ALA A 15 -0.84 -7.51 28.39
C ALA A 15 -1.40 -8.92 28.07
N ARG A 16 -1.90 -9.14 26.84
CA ARG A 16 -2.49 -10.41 26.41
C ARG A 16 -1.99 -10.86 25.02
N LEU A 17 -0.81 -10.41 24.64
CA LEU A 17 -0.30 -10.59 23.26
C LEU A 17 -0.28 -12.06 22.82
N ALA A 18 0.19 -12.97 23.67
CA ALA A 18 0.27 -14.40 23.32
C ALA A 18 -1.12 -15.01 23.03
N VAL A 19 -2.11 -14.66 23.84
CA VAL A 19 -3.49 -15.11 23.65
C VAL A 19 -4.08 -14.53 22.37
N GLU A 20 -3.89 -13.24 22.14
CA GLU A 20 -4.40 -12.55 20.95
C GLU A 20 -3.79 -13.10 19.66
N LEU A 21 -2.48 -13.40 19.66
CA LEU A 21 -1.81 -14.02 18.51
C LEU A 21 -2.34 -15.43 18.24
N GLN A 22 -2.65 -16.21 19.28
CA GLN A 22 -3.26 -17.53 19.11
C GLN A 22 -4.66 -17.43 18.51
N ILE A 23 -5.49 -16.51 19.03
CA ILE A 23 -6.83 -16.24 18.48
C ILE A 23 -6.74 -15.83 16.99
N LEU A 24 -5.86 -14.89 16.66
CA LEU A 24 -5.66 -14.44 15.27
C LEU A 24 -5.23 -15.59 14.36
N ARG A 25 -4.32 -16.45 14.83
CA ARG A 25 -3.88 -17.63 14.10
C ARG A 25 -5.05 -18.56 13.79
N ASP A 26 -5.86 -18.86 14.82
CA ASP A 26 -6.98 -19.79 14.68
C ASP A 26 -8.08 -19.23 13.77
N GLU A 27 -8.38 -17.92 13.88
CA GLU A 27 -9.29 -17.22 12.96
C GLU A 27 -8.80 -17.24 11.50
N LEU A 28 -7.49 -17.02 11.28
CA LEU A 28 -6.90 -17.03 9.94
C LEU A 28 -6.92 -18.44 9.33
N LEU A 29 -6.54 -19.46 10.11
CA LEU A 29 -6.53 -20.85 9.65
C LEU A 29 -7.93 -21.38 9.34
N SER A 30 -8.92 -21.00 10.14
CA SER A 30 -10.33 -21.38 9.92
C SER A 30 -11.05 -20.53 8.88
N GLY A 31 -10.45 -19.40 8.44
CA GLY A 31 -11.07 -18.47 7.49
C GLY A 31 -12.12 -17.54 8.11
N HIS A 32 -12.31 -17.57 9.43
CA HIS A 32 -13.28 -16.74 10.16
C HIS A 32 -12.79 -15.32 10.43
N TYR A 33 -11.49 -15.05 10.22
CA TYR A 33 -10.97 -13.70 10.40
C TYR A 33 -11.75 -12.67 9.58
N GLN A 34 -12.15 -11.58 10.26
CA GLN A 34 -12.80 -10.41 9.65
C GLN A 34 -12.05 -9.15 10.09
N PRO A 35 -11.47 -8.38 9.16
CA PRO A 35 -10.85 -7.11 9.48
C PRO A 35 -11.90 -6.10 9.93
N LEU A 36 -11.57 -5.31 10.94
CA LEU A 36 -12.40 -4.19 11.38
C LEU A 36 -12.27 -3.00 10.43
N PRO A 37 -13.30 -2.16 10.31
CA PRO A 37 -13.18 -0.92 9.55
C PRO A 37 -12.13 0.00 10.18
N ALA A 38 -11.39 0.73 9.35
CA ALA A 38 -10.41 1.70 9.84
C ALA A 38 -11.09 2.90 10.50
N ARG A 39 -10.53 3.41 11.58
CA ARG A 39 -10.99 4.67 12.18
C ARG A 39 -10.48 5.85 11.37
N ARG A 40 -11.38 6.65 10.80
CA ARG A 40 -11.02 7.85 10.01
C ARG A 40 -10.64 8.99 10.95
N VAL A 41 -9.50 9.62 10.66
CA VAL A 41 -9.06 10.87 11.27
C VAL A 41 -8.57 11.82 10.18
N TYR A 42 -8.57 13.11 10.46
CA TYR A 42 -8.16 14.13 9.50
C TYR A 42 -6.92 14.85 10.00
N ILE A 43 -5.89 14.94 9.17
CA ILE A 43 -4.63 15.63 9.48
C ILE A 43 -4.52 16.85 8.57
N PRO A 44 -4.23 18.06 9.13
CA PRO A 44 -4.01 19.26 8.32
C PRO A 44 -2.80 19.12 7.40
N LYS A 45 -2.94 19.52 6.15
CA LYS A 45 -1.84 19.70 5.20
C LYS A 45 -1.30 21.12 5.29
N SER A 46 -0.07 21.35 4.79
CA SER A 46 0.55 22.68 4.73
C SER A 46 -0.28 23.73 3.96
N ASN A 47 -1.12 23.28 3.02
CA ASN A 47 -2.02 24.13 2.24
C ASN A 47 -3.41 24.34 2.87
N GLY A 48 -3.59 24.00 4.15
CA GLY A 48 -4.85 24.14 4.89
C GLY A 48 -5.90 23.07 4.58
N LYS A 49 -5.72 22.21 3.57
CA LYS A 49 -6.64 21.10 3.29
C LYS A 49 -6.43 19.96 4.30
N LEU A 50 -7.47 19.18 4.54
CA LEU A 50 -7.40 18.01 5.39
C LEU A 50 -7.00 16.76 4.59
N ARG A 51 -6.08 15.95 5.15
CA ARG A 51 -5.76 14.62 4.65
C ARG A 51 -6.51 13.59 5.47
N PRO A 52 -7.38 12.78 4.88
CA PRO A 52 -7.99 11.66 5.56
C PRO A 52 -6.96 10.57 5.82
N LEU A 53 -6.90 10.04 7.04
CA LEU A 53 -6.06 8.92 7.44
C LEU A 53 -6.93 7.84 8.06
N GLY A 54 -6.79 6.61 7.58
CA GLY A 54 -7.46 5.45 8.17
C GLY A 54 -6.54 4.77 9.19
N ILE A 55 -7.00 4.59 10.41
CA ILE A 55 -6.25 3.93 11.47
C ILE A 55 -6.86 2.53 11.70
N PRO A 56 -6.24 1.45 11.20
CA PRO A 56 -6.70 0.09 11.46
C PRO A 56 -6.53 -0.29 12.93
N ALA A 57 -7.33 -1.22 13.42
CA ALA A 57 -7.14 -1.83 14.73
C ALA A 57 -5.76 -2.49 14.85
N LEU A 58 -5.22 -2.61 16.05
CA LEU A 58 -3.86 -3.17 16.24
C LEU A 58 -3.78 -4.61 15.76
N ARG A 59 -4.82 -5.43 15.99
CA ARG A 59 -4.91 -6.80 15.49
C ARG A 59 -4.83 -6.86 13.96
N ASP A 60 -5.50 -5.93 13.26
CA ASP A 60 -5.49 -5.86 11.80
C ASP A 60 -4.14 -5.41 11.26
N ARG A 61 -3.43 -4.53 11.99
CA ARG A 61 -2.05 -4.16 11.63
C ARG A 61 -1.09 -5.34 11.72
N ILE A 62 -1.28 -6.25 12.69
CA ILE A 62 -0.50 -7.49 12.79
C ILE A 62 -0.74 -8.36 11.55
N VAL A 63 -2.01 -8.59 11.19
CA VAL A 63 -2.36 -9.38 10.01
C VAL A 63 -1.85 -8.73 8.73
N GLN A 64 -2.04 -7.42 8.56
CA GLN A 64 -1.51 -6.68 7.41
C GLN A 64 0.02 -6.75 7.33
N ARG A 65 0.72 -6.73 8.48
CA ARG A 65 2.19 -6.88 8.50
C ARG A 65 2.60 -8.29 8.08
N ALA A 66 1.92 -9.31 8.53
CA ALA A 66 2.18 -10.69 8.11
C ALA A 66 1.96 -10.88 6.59
N MET A 67 0.87 -10.31 6.06
CA MET A 67 0.61 -10.30 4.61
C MET A 67 1.69 -9.54 3.84
N LEU A 68 2.10 -8.37 4.34
CA LEU A 68 3.19 -7.58 3.74
C LEU A 68 4.48 -8.39 3.67
N MET A 69 4.89 -9.05 4.76
CA MET A 69 6.10 -9.87 4.79
C MET A 69 6.05 -11.03 3.79
N ALA A 70 4.87 -11.64 3.58
CA ALA A 70 4.70 -12.71 2.60
C ALA A 70 4.75 -12.20 1.15
N MET A 71 4.27 -10.98 0.91
CA MET A 71 4.19 -10.41 -0.44
C MET A 71 5.46 -9.66 -0.87
N GLU A 72 6.11 -8.97 0.05
CA GLU A 72 7.17 -7.98 -0.23
C GLU A 72 8.29 -8.55 -1.10
N LEU A 73 8.81 -9.73 -0.74
CA LEU A 73 9.88 -10.38 -1.50
C LEU A 73 9.47 -10.77 -2.92
N ILE A 74 8.21 -11.15 -3.12
CA ILE A 74 7.69 -11.53 -4.43
C ILE A 74 7.67 -10.31 -5.36
N TRP A 75 7.13 -9.19 -4.86
CA TRP A 75 6.99 -7.97 -5.68
C TRP A 75 8.28 -7.17 -5.79
N GLU A 76 9.16 -7.24 -4.79
CA GLU A 76 10.45 -6.55 -4.86
C GLU A 76 11.28 -7.03 -6.05
N SER A 77 11.14 -8.30 -6.45
CA SER A 77 11.77 -8.83 -7.66
C SER A 77 11.14 -8.34 -8.98
N ASP A 78 9.89 -7.89 -8.94
CA ASP A 78 9.15 -7.48 -10.14
C ASP A 78 9.13 -5.96 -10.35
N PHE A 79 9.36 -5.18 -9.30
CA PHE A 79 9.29 -3.72 -9.40
C PHE A 79 10.38 -3.14 -10.30
N HIS A 80 9.97 -2.18 -11.12
CA HIS A 80 10.90 -1.46 -11.99
C HIS A 80 12.06 -0.84 -11.20
N THR A 81 13.25 -0.84 -11.80
CA THR A 81 14.48 -0.37 -11.14
C THR A 81 14.43 1.11 -10.77
N LEU A 82 13.66 1.92 -11.48
CA LEU A 82 13.46 3.36 -11.24
C LEU A 82 12.29 3.66 -10.31
N SER A 83 11.63 2.66 -9.73
CA SER A 83 10.62 2.84 -8.68
C SER A 83 11.29 2.91 -7.32
N TYR A 84 11.03 3.96 -6.53
CA TYR A 84 11.73 4.23 -5.26
C TYR A 84 10.82 4.32 -4.04
N GLY A 85 9.56 4.70 -4.21
CA GLY A 85 8.64 4.97 -3.11
C GLY A 85 8.29 3.73 -2.29
N PHE A 86 8.36 3.82 -0.96
CA PHE A 86 7.93 2.77 -0.03
C PHE A 86 8.57 1.39 -0.22
N ARG A 87 9.74 1.32 -0.82
CA ARG A 87 10.47 0.08 -1.04
C ARG A 87 11.62 -0.07 -0.04
N PRO A 88 11.93 -1.32 0.40
CA PRO A 88 13.10 -1.58 1.24
C PRO A 88 14.38 -1.08 0.57
N GLU A 89 15.31 -0.59 1.37
CA GLU A 89 16.65 -0.12 0.94
C GLU A 89 16.64 0.97 -0.14
N ARG A 90 15.47 1.54 -0.47
CA ARG A 90 15.31 2.66 -1.39
C ARG A 90 14.97 3.95 -0.64
N SER A 91 15.47 5.08 -1.15
CA SER A 91 15.27 6.39 -0.52
C SER A 91 15.07 7.49 -1.53
N VAL A 92 14.54 8.62 -1.07
CA VAL A 92 14.43 9.85 -1.88
C VAL A 92 15.80 10.29 -2.40
N HIS A 93 16.86 10.12 -1.62
CA HIS A 93 18.23 10.45 -2.06
C HIS A 93 18.70 9.60 -3.24
N HIS A 94 18.33 8.31 -3.27
CA HIS A 94 18.63 7.44 -4.41
C HIS A 94 17.89 7.92 -5.66
N ALA A 95 16.61 8.29 -5.55
CA ALA A 95 15.83 8.82 -6.67
C ALA A 95 16.43 10.13 -7.21
N ILE A 96 16.74 11.08 -6.33
CA ILE A 96 17.37 12.37 -6.71
C ILE A 96 18.72 12.13 -7.40
N ARG A 97 19.54 11.23 -6.86
CA ARG A 97 20.84 10.87 -7.47
C ARG A 97 20.66 10.32 -8.88
N THR A 98 19.72 9.42 -9.08
CA THR A 98 19.43 8.83 -10.40
C THR A 98 18.99 9.90 -11.39
N VAL A 99 18.05 10.75 -11.02
CA VAL A 99 17.59 11.87 -11.87
C VAL A 99 18.77 12.80 -12.21
N LYS A 100 19.60 13.16 -11.22
CA LYS A 100 20.77 14.01 -11.42
C LYS A 100 21.77 13.37 -12.43
N LEU A 101 22.08 12.10 -12.27
CA LEU A 101 22.97 11.38 -13.20
C LEU A 101 22.40 11.38 -14.62
N GLN A 102 21.13 11.01 -14.79
CA GLN A 102 20.47 11.01 -16.09
C GLN A 102 20.43 12.39 -16.76
N LEU A 103 20.28 13.46 -15.95
CA LEU A 103 20.34 14.83 -16.46
C LEU A 103 21.75 15.31 -16.80
N THR A 104 22.79 14.79 -16.16
CA THR A 104 24.18 15.20 -16.39
C THR A 104 24.82 14.44 -17.56
N ASP A 105 24.45 13.19 -17.78
CA ASP A 105 25.13 12.28 -18.70
C ASP A 105 24.78 12.49 -20.20
N CYS A 106 23.88 13.42 -20.51
CA CYS A 106 23.38 13.62 -21.89
C CYS A 106 24.15 14.64 -22.74
N GLY A 107 25.37 15.04 -22.42
CA GLY A 107 26.16 16.02 -23.21
C GLY A 107 25.49 17.39 -23.34
N GLU A 108 26.29 18.45 -23.60
CA GLU A 108 25.82 19.86 -23.58
C GLU A 108 24.89 20.27 -24.74
N THR A 109 24.70 19.45 -25.75
CA THR A 109 24.11 19.86 -27.03
C THR A 109 22.64 19.46 -27.24
N ARG A 110 22.05 18.66 -26.37
CA ARG A 110 20.64 18.23 -26.51
C ARG A 110 19.77 18.86 -25.42
N GLY A 111 18.77 19.63 -25.85
CA GLY A 111 17.70 20.11 -24.98
C GLY A 111 17.03 18.93 -24.26
N ARG A 112 16.76 19.09 -22.97
CA ARG A 112 16.14 18.04 -22.13
C ARG A 112 14.72 18.43 -21.83
N TRP A 113 13.83 17.48 -21.99
CA TRP A 113 12.44 17.61 -21.62
C TRP A 113 12.21 16.81 -20.37
N VAL A 114 11.60 17.42 -19.37
CA VAL A 114 11.12 16.74 -18.15
C VAL A 114 9.60 16.79 -18.17
N ILE A 115 8.98 15.63 -18.08
CA ILE A 115 7.54 15.51 -17.93
C ILE A 115 7.28 15.15 -16.47
N GLU A 116 6.59 16.05 -15.75
CA GLU A 116 6.17 15.81 -14.37
C GLU A 116 4.70 15.39 -14.35
N GLY A 117 4.40 14.33 -13.64
CA GLY A 117 3.04 13.82 -13.44
C GLY A 117 2.80 13.52 -11.97
N ASP A 118 1.62 13.89 -11.45
CA ASP A 118 1.16 13.55 -10.10
C ASP A 118 -0.24 12.94 -10.15
N LEU A 119 -0.44 11.87 -9.39
CA LEU A 119 -1.73 11.20 -9.29
C LEU A 119 -2.49 11.72 -8.06
N SER A 120 -3.50 12.54 -8.30
CA SER A 120 -4.30 13.10 -7.22
C SER A 120 -5.10 12.00 -6.49
N SER A 121 -5.02 12.01 -5.14
CA SER A 121 -5.78 11.07 -4.29
C SER A 121 -5.57 9.59 -4.64
N TYR A 122 -4.39 9.22 -5.11
CA TYR A 122 -4.11 7.90 -5.67
C TYR A 122 -4.55 6.74 -4.76
N PHE A 123 -4.24 6.79 -3.45
CA PHE A 123 -4.64 5.74 -2.50
C PHE A 123 -6.16 5.57 -2.42
N ASP A 124 -6.92 6.64 -2.62
CA ASP A 124 -8.38 6.62 -2.51
C ASP A 124 -9.06 6.11 -3.80
N THR A 125 -8.32 6.03 -4.93
CA THR A 125 -8.85 5.70 -6.26
C THR A 125 -8.35 4.36 -6.82
N VAL A 126 -7.56 3.60 -6.06
CA VAL A 126 -7.07 2.27 -6.48
C VAL A 126 -8.25 1.33 -6.76
N HIS A 127 -8.40 0.89 -7.99
CA HIS A 127 -9.50 0.03 -8.38
C HIS A 127 -9.30 -1.40 -7.88
N HIS A 128 -10.13 -1.87 -6.94
CA HIS A 128 -9.97 -3.15 -6.23
C HIS A 128 -9.86 -4.36 -7.17
N ARG A 129 -10.69 -4.45 -8.22
CA ARG A 129 -10.66 -5.59 -9.15
C ARG A 129 -9.38 -5.64 -9.97
N LEU A 130 -8.87 -4.48 -10.39
CA LEU A 130 -7.60 -4.40 -11.13
C LEU A 130 -6.43 -4.75 -10.22
N LEU A 131 -6.41 -4.24 -8.98
CA LEU A 131 -5.42 -4.63 -7.97
C LEU A 131 -5.43 -6.15 -7.75
N MET A 132 -6.60 -6.75 -7.51
CA MET A 132 -6.70 -8.20 -7.31
C MET A 132 -6.26 -8.99 -8.55
N LYS A 133 -6.50 -8.46 -9.77
CA LYS A 133 -6.01 -9.06 -11.01
C LYS A 133 -4.49 -9.03 -11.08
N ALA A 134 -3.87 -7.90 -10.72
CA ALA A 134 -2.41 -7.76 -10.68
C ALA A 134 -1.80 -8.72 -9.65
N VAL A 135 -2.38 -8.80 -8.43
CA VAL A 135 -1.90 -9.72 -7.38
C VAL A 135 -2.02 -11.19 -7.81
N ARG A 136 -3.10 -11.57 -8.50
CA ARG A 136 -3.32 -12.95 -8.97
C ARG A 136 -2.28 -13.46 -9.96
N ARG A 137 -1.52 -12.58 -10.60
CA ARG A 137 -0.43 -13.03 -11.49
C ARG A 137 0.69 -13.74 -10.74
N ARG A 138 0.85 -13.44 -9.44
CA ARG A 138 1.94 -13.95 -8.62
C ARG A 138 1.45 -14.83 -7.45
N ILE A 139 0.23 -14.64 -6.98
CA ILE A 139 -0.36 -15.38 -5.88
C ILE A 139 -1.66 -16.04 -6.35
N SER A 140 -1.66 -17.39 -6.37
CA SER A 140 -2.82 -18.21 -6.76
C SER A 140 -3.62 -18.73 -5.56
N ASP A 141 -3.07 -18.65 -4.33
CA ASP A 141 -3.73 -19.13 -3.12
C ASP A 141 -5.07 -18.44 -2.87
N ALA A 142 -6.16 -19.19 -2.91
CA ALA A 142 -7.52 -18.67 -2.80
C ALA A 142 -7.82 -18.11 -1.39
N ARG A 143 -7.24 -18.69 -0.33
CA ARG A 143 -7.44 -18.24 1.05
C ARG A 143 -6.75 -16.89 1.24
N PHE A 144 -5.51 -16.75 0.76
CA PHE A 144 -4.78 -15.48 0.79
C PHE A 144 -5.52 -14.40 -0.01
N MET A 145 -5.97 -14.70 -1.21
CA MET A 145 -6.72 -13.76 -2.04
C MET A 145 -8.04 -13.32 -1.38
N THR A 146 -8.71 -14.22 -0.68
CA THR A 146 -9.92 -13.90 0.09
C THR A 146 -9.59 -12.99 1.27
N LEU A 147 -8.51 -13.26 1.99
CA LEU A 147 -8.04 -12.42 3.10
C LEU A 147 -7.67 -11.01 2.63
N LEU A 148 -6.92 -10.91 1.53
CA LEU A 148 -6.58 -9.62 0.93
C LEU A 148 -7.84 -8.84 0.51
N TRP A 149 -8.78 -9.52 -0.14
CA TRP A 149 -10.06 -8.91 -0.53
C TRP A 149 -10.82 -8.37 0.67
N LYS A 150 -10.97 -9.15 1.75
CA LYS A 150 -11.61 -8.71 3.00
C LYS A 150 -10.90 -7.48 3.56
N THR A 151 -9.57 -7.46 3.53
CA THR A 151 -8.75 -6.36 4.07
C THR A 151 -8.96 -5.05 3.31
N ILE A 152 -8.96 -5.06 1.98
CA ILE A 152 -9.18 -3.84 1.18
C ILE A 152 -10.64 -3.38 1.22
N LYS A 153 -11.57 -4.31 1.48
CA LYS A 153 -13.02 -4.03 1.58
C LYS A 153 -13.50 -3.67 2.98
N ALA A 154 -12.62 -3.69 3.98
CA ALA A 154 -13.01 -3.46 5.38
C ALA A 154 -13.71 -2.12 5.64
N GLY A 155 -13.51 -1.12 4.77
CA GLY A 155 -14.13 0.19 4.91
C GLY A 155 -13.54 1.02 6.06
N HIS A 156 -14.25 2.07 6.44
CA HIS A 156 -13.83 2.91 7.56
C HIS A 156 -15.05 3.48 8.32
N ILE A 157 -14.82 3.90 9.55
CA ILE A 157 -15.77 4.66 10.35
C ILE A 157 -15.34 6.12 10.35
N ASP A 158 -16.25 6.98 9.89
CA ASP A 158 -16.09 8.44 9.83
C ASP A 158 -17.21 9.11 10.64
N VAL A 159 -16.84 9.86 11.67
CA VAL A 159 -17.81 10.53 12.58
C VAL A 159 -18.90 9.56 13.08
N GLY A 160 -18.49 8.34 13.47
CA GLY A 160 -19.41 7.31 13.96
C GLY A 160 -20.19 6.53 12.88
N LEU A 161 -20.09 6.91 11.60
CA LEU A 161 -20.81 6.27 10.50
C LEU A 161 -19.88 5.34 9.70
N PHE A 162 -20.34 4.13 9.46
CA PHE A 162 -19.63 3.19 8.58
C PHE A 162 -19.72 3.63 7.12
N ARG A 163 -18.56 3.62 6.44
CA ARG A 163 -18.42 3.86 5.01
C ARG A 163 -17.75 2.65 4.37
N ALA A 164 -18.47 1.99 3.47
CA ALA A 164 -17.92 0.88 2.71
C ALA A 164 -16.84 1.38 1.73
N ALA A 165 -15.78 0.56 1.52
CA ALA A 165 -14.78 0.83 0.50
C ALA A 165 -15.26 0.24 -0.84
N SER A 166 -15.65 1.08 -1.80
CA SER A 166 -15.92 0.70 -3.19
C SER A 166 -14.64 0.58 -4.01
N GLU A 167 -13.68 1.45 -3.71
CA GLU A 167 -12.34 1.57 -4.30
C GLU A 167 -11.36 2.11 -3.24
N GLY A 168 -10.11 2.20 -3.61
CA GLY A 168 -9.04 2.72 -2.75
C GLY A 168 -8.46 1.71 -1.78
N VAL A 169 -7.29 2.05 -1.26
CA VAL A 169 -6.64 1.34 -0.15
C VAL A 169 -6.49 2.30 1.02
N PRO A 170 -6.68 1.84 2.27
CA PRO A 170 -6.70 2.74 3.42
C PRO A 170 -5.39 3.52 3.54
N GLN A 171 -5.43 4.87 3.45
CA GLN A 171 -4.28 5.70 3.80
C GLN A 171 -3.95 5.48 5.28
N GLY A 172 -2.78 4.87 5.57
CA GLY A 172 -2.35 4.48 6.91
C GLY A 172 -2.48 2.98 7.20
N GLY A 173 -3.00 2.18 6.26
CA GLY A 173 -2.88 0.72 6.30
C GLY A 173 -1.42 0.27 6.10
N VAL A 174 -0.99 -0.74 6.84
CA VAL A 174 0.40 -1.24 6.80
C VAL A 174 0.77 -1.80 5.43
N ILE A 175 -0.17 -2.47 4.76
CA ILE A 175 0.03 -3.10 3.44
C ILE A 175 -0.23 -2.13 2.27
N SER A 176 -0.88 -1.01 2.51
CA SER A 176 -1.35 -0.11 1.45
C SER A 176 -0.24 0.44 0.54
N PRO A 177 0.97 0.78 1.03
CA PRO A 177 2.06 1.21 0.17
C PRO A 177 2.49 0.14 -0.84
N LEU A 178 2.59 -1.13 -0.41
CA LEU A 178 2.92 -2.22 -1.32
C LEU A 178 1.83 -2.42 -2.39
N LEU A 179 0.55 -2.41 -1.99
CA LEU A 179 -0.57 -2.55 -2.92
C LEU A 179 -0.59 -1.42 -3.97
N SER A 180 -0.28 -0.21 -3.53
CA SER A 180 -0.14 0.94 -4.42
C SER A 180 1.01 0.75 -5.41
N ASN A 181 2.16 0.29 -4.96
CA ASN A 181 3.31 0.02 -5.83
C ASN A 181 3.01 -1.10 -6.83
N ILE A 182 2.26 -2.14 -6.44
CA ILE A 182 1.83 -3.21 -7.36
C ILE A 182 1.03 -2.62 -8.53
N MET A 183 0.12 -1.70 -8.27
CA MET A 183 -0.65 -1.05 -9.32
C MET A 183 0.20 -0.09 -10.18
N LEU A 184 1.09 0.69 -9.56
CA LEU A 184 1.97 1.61 -10.27
C LEU A 184 3.00 0.88 -11.14
N ASN A 185 3.43 -0.31 -10.72
CA ASN A 185 4.36 -1.10 -11.50
C ASN A 185 3.81 -1.47 -12.90
N GLU A 186 2.48 -1.61 -13.05
CA GLU A 186 1.86 -1.80 -14.37
C GLU A 186 2.14 -0.61 -15.30
N PHE A 187 2.11 0.60 -14.74
CA PHE A 187 2.42 1.82 -15.48
C PHE A 187 3.93 1.95 -15.75
N ASP A 188 4.76 1.66 -14.75
CA ASP A 188 6.22 1.68 -14.90
C ASP A 188 6.69 0.71 -16.00
N GLN A 189 6.17 -0.51 -16.01
CA GLN A 189 6.48 -1.52 -17.02
C GLN A 189 5.98 -1.09 -18.42
N TYR A 190 4.76 -0.54 -18.52
CA TYR A 190 4.24 0.00 -19.77
C TYR A 190 5.14 1.10 -20.34
N LEU A 191 5.59 2.05 -19.50
CA LEU A 191 6.51 3.11 -19.95
C LEU A 191 7.86 2.54 -20.40
N HIS A 192 8.39 1.57 -19.65
CA HIS A 192 9.63 0.90 -19.99
C HIS A 192 9.53 0.20 -21.35
N GLU A 193 8.53 -0.62 -21.55
CA GLU A 193 8.31 -1.37 -22.79
C GLU A 193 8.10 -0.43 -23.99
N ARG A 194 7.33 0.63 -23.79
CA ARG A 194 6.93 1.54 -24.87
C ARG A 194 8.03 2.51 -25.29
N TYR A 195 8.83 2.98 -24.33
CA TYR A 195 9.73 4.12 -24.57
C TYR A 195 11.20 3.84 -24.25
N LEU A 196 11.54 2.84 -23.45
CA LEU A 196 12.90 2.60 -23.00
C LEU A 196 13.52 1.30 -23.52
N SER A 197 12.71 0.31 -23.91
CA SER A 197 13.20 -1.01 -24.35
C SER A 197 13.81 -1.03 -25.78
N GLY A 198 13.87 0.10 -26.48
CA GLY A 198 14.44 0.18 -27.83
C GLY A 198 13.68 -0.63 -28.90
N LYS A 199 12.50 -1.15 -28.58
CA LYS A 199 11.58 -1.76 -29.55
C LYS A 199 10.66 -0.68 -30.10
N ALA A 200 11.20 0.16 -30.97
CA ALA A 200 10.44 1.05 -31.84
C ALA A 200 10.25 0.39 -33.20
#